data_2498a0e47942b435cd6db6ebaab1657e
#
_entry.id   2498a0e47942b435cd6db6ebaab1657e
#
_cell.length_a   1.000
_cell.length_b   1.000
_cell.length_c   1.000
_cell.angle_alpha   90.00
_cell.angle_beta   90.00
_cell.angle_gamma   90.00
#
_symmetry.space_group_name_H-M   'P 1'
#
loop_
_entity.id
_entity.type
_entity.pdbx_description
1 polymer ?
#
loop_
_entity_poly.entity_id
_entity_poly.type
_entity_poly.pdbx_seq_one_letter_code
_entity_poly.pdbx_strand_id
1 'polypeptide(L)'
;MGRAASPPAEDKILRESPLLQFRLGPYEYQISRRGDRSIYSVSNGNHTFSAPILYAFGLGVAGQTYLFEYEGAYYESRVSYFLETRALDITFGHPSSVPWSLEDALGNRLDADQVRACFSCHNTTAFTSGRADPGNLIPGVTCEACHGPGAKHVTAMKTGRSRQTLVFNPARLEPGELTDFCGACHRTFLDVVSLKIHGIRNVRFQPYRLVGSRCWNAADARIQCVGCHDPHKGVVRGAALYDAKCLACHGVGMSAKPSKSQPGPACPVEKRQCVKCHMPKLTLPGAHSQFTDHQIRVARPGEDYPD
;
A
#
# COMPACT_ATOMS: atom_id res chain seq x y z
N MET A 1 6.23 5.88 -0.70
CA MET A 1 4.96 6.30 -0.08
C MET A 1 4.51 7.69 -0.55
N GLY A 2 5.40 8.65 -0.79
CA GLY A 2 5.05 10.02 -1.19
C GLY A 2 4.16 10.19 -2.44
N ARG A 3 3.98 9.17 -3.24
CA ARG A 3 3.08 9.16 -4.42
C ARG A 3 1.86 8.25 -4.23
N ALA A 4 1.48 7.98 -2.99
CA ALA A 4 0.34 7.11 -2.70
C ALA A 4 -0.99 7.67 -3.22
N ALA A 5 -1.07 9.00 -3.38
CA ALA A 5 -2.15 9.68 -4.12
C ALA A 5 -1.57 10.86 -4.88
N SER A 6 -2.27 11.29 -5.92
CA SER A 6 -1.94 12.49 -6.70
C SER A 6 -3.18 13.20 -7.22
N PRO A 7 -3.14 14.53 -7.35
CA PRO A 7 -4.13 15.24 -8.17
C PRO A 7 -4.02 14.74 -9.62
N PRO A 8 -5.15 14.53 -10.32
CA PRO A 8 -5.12 13.98 -11.68
C PRO A 8 -4.30 14.79 -12.69
N ALA A 9 -4.25 16.11 -12.50
CA ALA A 9 -3.46 17.01 -13.35
C ALA A 9 -1.93 16.74 -13.26
N GLU A 10 -1.46 16.28 -12.11
CA GLU A 10 -0.04 16.01 -11.82
C GLU A 10 0.31 14.53 -11.96
N ASP A 11 -0.70 13.66 -12.03
CA ASP A 11 -0.50 12.21 -12.08
C ASP A 11 0.18 11.77 -13.38
N LYS A 12 1.28 11.05 -13.22
CA LYS A 12 2.10 10.63 -14.35
C LYS A 12 1.38 9.68 -15.29
N ILE A 13 0.64 8.72 -14.76
CA ILE A 13 -0.07 7.70 -15.56
C ILE A 13 -1.13 8.38 -16.41
N LEU A 14 -1.95 9.23 -15.80
CA LEU A 14 -3.02 9.96 -16.49
C LEU A 14 -2.49 10.98 -17.51
N ARG A 15 -1.29 11.52 -17.28
CA ARG A 15 -0.64 12.44 -18.22
C ARG A 15 -0.04 11.73 -19.42
N GLU A 16 0.57 10.57 -19.21
CA GLU A 16 1.25 9.80 -20.26
C GLU A 16 0.31 8.87 -21.02
N SER A 17 -0.89 8.66 -20.48
CA SER A 17 -1.93 7.80 -21.09
C SER A 17 -3.16 8.64 -21.46
N PRO A 18 -3.17 9.31 -22.64
CA PRO A 18 -4.25 10.23 -23.00
C PRO A 18 -5.59 9.52 -23.20
N LEU A 19 -5.56 8.23 -23.45
CA LEU A 19 -6.73 7.37 -23.58
C LEU A 19 -6.42 5.98 -23.06
N LEU A 20 -7.23 5.52 -22.11
CA LEU A 20 -7.25 4.16 -21.60
C LEU A 20 -8.66 3.60 -21.78
N GLN A 21 -8.77 2.34 -22.18
CA GLN A 21 -10.05 1.69 -22.46
C GLN A 21 -10.07 0.28 -21.88
N PHE A 22 -11.29 -0.14 -21.48
CA PHE A 22 -11.58 -1.49 -21.03
C PHE A 22 -13.03 -1.84 -21.35
N ARG A 23 -13.32 -3.12 -21.62
CA ARG A 23 -14.67 -3.57 -21.90
C ARG A 23 -15.06 -4.77 -21.05
N LEU A 24 -16.28 -4.72 -20.50
CA LEU A 24 -16.86 -5.81 -19.73
C LEU A 24 -18.32 -6.02 -20.15
N GLY A 25 -18.59 -7.05 -20.93
CA GLY A 25 -19.91 -7.29 -21.52
C GLY A 25 -20.34 -6.12 -22.43
N PRO A 26 -21.52 -5.52 -22.20
CA PRO A 26 -21.98 -4.38 -22.98
C PRO A 26 -21.36 -3.05 -22.54
N TYR A 27 -20.63 -3.02 -21.43
CA TYR A 27 -20.07 -1.80 -20.87
C TYR A 27 -18.68 -1.51 -21.41
N GLU A 28 -18.49 -0.27 -21.87
CA GLU A 28 -17.20 0.27 -22.27
C GLU A 28 -16.76 1.32 -21.25
N TYR A 29 -15.59 1.14 -20.70
CA TYR A 29 -14.93 2.02 -19.74
C TYR A 29 -13.85 2.80 -20.44
N GLN A 30 -13.81 4.09 -20.18
CA GLN A 30 -12.80 4.95 -20.78
C GLN A 30 -12.28 5.96 -19.76
N ILE A 31 -10.96 6.15 -19.76
CA ILE A 31 -10.33 7.30 -19.12
C ILE A 31 -9.67 8.11 -20.21
N SER A 32 -10.13 9.33 -20.42
CA SER A 32 -9.63 10.23 -21.45
C SER A 32 -9.16 11.55 -20.87
N ARG A 33 -8.08 12.10 -21.43
CA ARG A 33 -7.57 13.39 -21.01
C ARG A 33 -8.23 14.50 -21.85
N ARG A 34 -8.76 15.52 -21.15
CA ARG A 34 -9.35 16.73 -21.75
C ARG A 34 -8.72 17.98 -21.11
N GLY A 35 -7.72 18.55 -21.78
CA GLY A 35 -6.94 19.65 -21.22
C GLY A 35 -6.11 19.18 -19.99
N ASP A 36 -6.35 19.83 -18.87
CA ASP A 36 -5.74 19.52 -17.57
C ASP A 36 -6.50 18.44 -16.76
N ARG A 37 -7.68 18.02 -17.23
CA ARG A 37 -8.55 17.07 -16.53
C ARG A 37 -8.50 15.69 -17.17
N SER A 38 -8.67 14.68 -16.36
CA SER A 38 -8.93 13.31 -16.78
C SER A 38 -10.40 12.98 -16.50
N ILE A 39 -11.06 12.39 -17.48
CA ILE A 39 -12.50 12.08 -17.43
C ILE A 39 -12.65 10.56 -17.40
N TYR A 40 -13.36 10.08 -16.42
CA TYR A 40 -13.83 8.69 -16.35
C TYR A 40 -15.20 8.62 -17.02
N SER A 41 -15.36 7.69 -17.94
CA SER A 41 -16.62 7.47 -18.67
C SER A 41 -16.98 6.00 -18.70
N VAL A 42 -18.28 5.71 -18.60
CA VAL A 42 -18.85 4.38 -18.74
C VAL A 42 -20.03 4.44 -19.68
N SER A 43 -20.06 3.58 -20.71
CA SER A 43 -21.14 3.53 -21.70
C SER A 43 -21.66 2.10 -21.86
N ASN A 44 -22.97 1.95 -22.05
CA ASN A 44 -23.59 0.68 -22.44
C ASN A 44 -24.10 0.69 -23.91
N GLY A 45 -23.63 1.68 -24.69
CA GLY A 45 -24.06 1.89 -26.07
C GLY A 45 -25.27 2.81 -26.20
N ASN A 46 -26.23 2.78 -25.27
CA ASN A 46 -27.42 3.63 -25.29
C ASN A 46 -27.26 4.87 -24.41
N HIS A 47 -26.59 4.72 -23.28
CA HIS A 47 -26.37 5.78 -22.30
C HIS A 47 -24.90 5.83 -21.93
N THR A 48 -24.41 7.04 -21.70
CA THR A 48 -23.03 7.28 -21.27
C THR A 48 -23.02 8.17 -20.04
N PHE A 49 -22.33 7.69 -19.01
CA PHE A 49 -21.94 8.49 -17.87
C PHE A 49 -20.54 9.06 -18.09
N SER A 50 -20.28 10.28 -17.62
CA SER A 50 -18.94 10.86 -17.62
C SER A 50 -18.77 11.81 -16.44
N ALA A 51 -17.66 11.68 -15.73
CA ALA A 51 -17.30 12.56 -14.61
C ALA A 51 -15.80 12.85 -14.60
N PRO A 52 -15.37 14.02 -14.12
CA PRO A 52 -13.96 14.29 -13.90
C PRO A 52 -13.42 13.37 -12.77
N ILE A 53 -12.25 12.81 -12.97
CA ILE A 53 -11.50 12.15 -11.90
C ILE A 53 -11.04 13.23 -10.92
N LEU A 54 -11.35 13.07 -9.65
CA LEU A 54 -10.96 13.99 -8.60
C LEU A 54 -9.67 13.57 -7.92
N TYR A 55 -9.45 12.25 -7.74
CA TYR A 55 -8.27 11.68 -7.10
C TYR A 55 -7.82 10.41 -7.80
N ALA A 56 -6.50 10.22 -7.89
CA ALA A 56 -5.87 8.99 -8.32
C ALA A 56 -5.09 8.39 -7.14
N PHE A 57 -5.45 7.19 -6.72
CA PHE A 57 -4.82 6.49 -5.61
C PHE A 57 -3.97 5.33 -6.10
N GLY A 58 -2.73 5.27 -5.64
CA GLY A 58 -1.77 4.22 -6.00
C GLY A 58 -0.85 4.60 -7.16
N LEU A 59 0.13 3.74 -7.40
CA LEU A 59 1.18 3.92 -8.41
C LEU A 59 1.05 2.95 -9.59
N GLY A 60 -0.09 2.28 -9.71
CA GLY A 60 -0.33 1.28 -10.74
C GLY A 60 0.35 -0.09 -10.48
N VAL A 61 1.24 -0.23 -9.50
CA VAL A 61 1.91 -1.52 -9.23
C VAL A 61 0.93 -2.57 -8.73
N ALA A 62 0.09 -2.23 -7.77
CA ALA A 62 -1.02 -3.06 -7.30
C ALA A 62 -2.37 -2.56 -7.85
N GLY A 63 -2.34 -1.56 -8.69
CA GLY A 63 -3.44 -0.82 -9.27
C GLY A 63 -3.30 0.68 -9.00
N GLN A 64 -3.85 1.50 -9.89
CA GLN A 64 -4.17 2.90 -9.64
C GLN A 64 -5.67 3.07 -9.82
N THR A 65 -6.35 3.37 -8.72
CA THR A 65 -7.81 3.49 -8.63
C THR A 65 -8.21 4.96 -8.62
N TYR A 66 -9.37 5.27 -9.14
CA TYR A 66 -9.82 6.64 -9.33
C TYR A 66 -11.08 6.91 -8.51
N LEU A 67 -11.11 8.11 -7.92
CA LEU A 67 -12.32 8.62 -7.28
C LEU A 67 -12.92 9.75 -8.12
N PHE A 68 -14.22 9.72 -8.25
CA PHE A 68 -15.04 10.76 -8.88
C PHE A 68 -16.30 10.99 -8.04
N GLU A 69 -17.02 12.05 -8.34
CA GLU A 69 -18.28 12.39 -7.67
C GLU A 69 -19.45 12.20 -8.64
N TYR A 70 -20.51 11.62 -8.14
CA TYR A 70 -21.80 11.49 -8.82
C TYR A 70 -22.93 11.65 -7.80
N GLU A 71 -23.89 12.53 -8.12
CA GLU A 71 -25.06 12.84 -7.26
C GLU A 71 -24.68 13.14 -5.80
N GLY A 72 -23.63 13.93 -5.59
CA GLY A 72 -23.15 14.33 -4.27
C GLY A 72 -22.48 13.22 -3.43
N ALA A 73 -22.17 12.08 -4.03
CA ALA A 73 -21.46 11.00 -3.40
C ALA A 73 -20.16 10.68 -4.14
N TYR A 74 -19.13 10.25 -3.39
CA TYR A 74 -17.91 9.71 -3.98
C TYR A 74 -18.12 8.27 -4.45
N TYR A 75 -17.51 7.97 -5.58
CA TYR A 75 -17.45 6.62 -6.15
C TYR A 75 -16.01 6.22 -6.38
N GLU A 76 -15.69 4.99 -6.01
CA GLU A 76 -14.48 4.29 -6.44
C GLU A 76 -14.75 3.68 -7.83
N SER A 77 -13.88 4.00 -8.80
CA SER A 77 -14.03 3.50 -10.17
C SER A 77 -14.01 1.99 -10.24
N ARG A 78 -14.89 1.42 -11.08
CA ARG A 78 -14.93 -0.03 -11.31
C ARG A 78 -13.67 -0.58 -11.94
N VAL A 79 -12.91 0.24 -12.65
CA VAL A 79 -11.65 -0.14 -13.28
C VAL A 79 -10.50 0.67 -12.72
N SER A 80 -9.34 0.01 -12.62
CA SER A 80 -8.06 0.58 -12.22
C SER A 80 -7.04 0.39 -13.33
N TYR A 81 -6.02 1.23 -13.36
CA TYR A 81 -4.87 1.03 -14.21
C TYR A 81 -3.84 0.14 -13.53
N PHE A 82 -3.29 -0.83 -14.27
CA PHE A 82 -2.24 -1.73 -13.82
C PHE A 82 -0.97 -1.55 -14.64
N LEU A 83 0.12 -1.24 -13.95
CA LEU A 83 1.41 -0.94 -14.60
C LEU A 83 2.00 -2.16 -15.31
N GLU A 84 1.74 -3.36 -14.84
CA GLU A 84 2.27 -4.61 -15.43
C GLU A 84 1.68 -4.86 -16.81
N THR A 85 0.37 -4.66 -16.96
CA THR A 85 -0.34 -4.81 -18.24
C THR A 85 -0.38 -3.53 -19.06
N ARG A 86 -0.08 -2.38 -18.43
CA ARG A 86 -0.25 -1.02 -18.99
C ARG A 86 -1.66 -0.76 -19.51
N ALA A 87 -2.65 -1.33 -18.85
CA ALA A 87 -4.05 -1.29 -19.25
C ALA A 87 -4.97 -1.10 -18.05
N LEU A 88 -6.24 -0.79 -18.33
CA LEU A 88 -7.31 -0.89 -17.36
C LEU A 88 -7.73 -2.35 -17.19
N ASP A 89 -8.12 -2.69 -15.98
CA ASP A 89 -8.85 -3.90 -15.64
C ASP A 89 -9.70 -3.64 -14.40
N ILE A 90 -10.49 -4.62 -13.99
CA ILE A 90 -11.37 -4.53 -12.83
C ILE A 90 -10.58 -4.13 -11.59
N THR A 91 -11.07 -3.12 -10.88
CA THR A 91 -10.50 -2.68 -9.61
C THR A 91 -10.47 -3.83 -8.62
N PHE A 92 -9.35 -4.03 -7.96
CA PHE A 92 -9.17 -5.11 -7.00
C PHE A 92 -10.22 -5.05 -5.89
N GLY A 93 -10.99 -6.13 -5.75
CA GLY A 93 -12.10 -6.20 -4.79
C GLY A 93 -13.48 -5.95 -5.39
N HIS A 94 -13.55 -5.45 -6.62
CA HIS A 94 -14.82 -5.38 -7.35
C HIS A 94 -15.18 -6.73 -7.99
N PRO A 95 -16.48 -7.03 -8.17
CA PRO A 95 -16.91 -8.23 -8.88
C PRO A 95 -16.43 -8.22 -10.34
N SER A 96 -15.96 -9.37 -10.81
CA SER A 96 -15.62 -9.56 -12.24
C SER A 96 -16.83 -9.88 -13.12
N SER A 97 -18.02 -10.03 -12.52
CA SER A 97 -19.28 -10.21 -13.25
C SER A 97 -19.68 -8.96 -14.03
N VAL A 98 -20.40 -9.16 -15.12
CA VAL A 98 -21.00 -8.06 -15.89
C VAL A 98 -21.97 -7.29 -14.99
N PRO A 99 -21.86 -5.95 -14.94
CA PRO A 99 -22.78 -5.12 -14.18
C PRO A 99 -24.23 -5.26 -14.67
N TRP A 100 -25.15 -5.17 -13.75
CA TRP A 100 -26.60 -5.31 -14.06
C TRP A 100 -27.24 -3.98 -14.48
N SER A 101 -26.63 -2.85 -14.18
CA SER A 101 -27.07 -1.51 -14.59
C SER A 101 -25.89 -0.60 -14.89
N LEU A 102 -26.15 0.56 -15.50
CA LEU A 102 -25.13 1.59 -15.71
C LEU A 102 -24.59 2.13 -14.40
N GLU A 103 -25.44 2.29 -13.38
CA GLU A 103 -25.03 2.74 -12.05
C GLU A 103 -24.09 1.74 -11.38
N ASP A 104 -24.42 0.43 -11.42
CA ASP A 104 -23.52 -0.63 -10.94
C ASP A 104 -22.18 -0.64 -11.71
N ALA A 105 -22.22 -0.32 -12.99
CA ALA A 105 -21.03 -0.22 -13.83
C ALA A 105 -20.12 0.96 -13.47
N LEU A 106 -20.62 2.00 -12.81
CA LEU A 106 -19.77 3.13 -12.38
C LEU A 106 -18.69 2.69 -11.40
N GLY A 107 -19.03 1.79 -10.49
CA GLY A 107 -18.17 1.31 -9.42
C GLY A 107 -18.85 1.35 -8.06
N ASN A 108 -18.07 1.38 -6.99
CA ASN A 108 -18.62 1.36 -5.64
C ASN A 108 -18.92 2.76 -5.13
N ARG A 109 -20.16 3.03 -4.75
CA ARG A 109 -20.51 4.22 -3.98
C ARG A 109 -19.87 4.12 -2.59
N LEU A 110 -19.16 5.15 -2.19
CA LEU A 110 -18.45 5.19 -0.92
C LEU A 110 -19.23 5.96 0.13
N ASP A 111 -19.34 5.40 1.32
CA ASP A 111 -19.80 6.12 2.49
C ASP A 111 -18.65 6.99 3.10
N ALA A 112 -18.99 7.79 4.12
CA ALA A 112 -18.03 8.70 4.75
C ALA A 112 -16.84 7.98 5.40
N ASP A 113 -17.04 6.78 5.93
CA ASP A 113 -15.97 6.01 6.59
C ASP A 113 -15.05 5.36 5.56
N GLN A 114 -15.59 4.90 4.44
CA GLN A 114 -14.81 4.38 3.32
C GLN A 114 -13.96 5.49 2.68
N VAL A 115 -14.54 6.69 2.45
CA VAL A 115 -13.79 7.86 1.99
C VAL A 115 -12.66 8.17 2.97
N ARG A 116 -12.96 8.23 4.27
CA ARG A 116 -11.95 8.45 5.31
C ARG A 116 -10.84 7.41 5.26
N ALA A 117 -11.18 6.13 5.12
CA ALA A 117 -10.21 5.05 5.03
C ALA A 117 -9.25 5.20 3.84
N CYS A 118 -9.76 5.59 2.66
CA CYS A 118 -8.90 5.87 1.49
C CYS A 118 -7.92 7.00 1.77
N PHE A 119 -8.42 8.14 2.23
CA PHE A 119 -7.62 9.35 2.42
C PHE A 119 -6.63 9.22 3.58
N SER A 120 -6.95 8.51 4.66
CA SER A 120 -6.06 8.35 5.81
C SER A 120 -4.76 7.61 5.47
N CYS A 121 -4.79 6.70 4.51
CA CYS A 121 -3.61 5.93 4.09
C CYS A 121 -2.89 6.54 2.88
N HIS A 122 -3.60 7.34 2.07
CA HIS A 122 -3.07 7.84 0.80
C HIS A 122 -2.68 9.31 0.83
N ASN A 123 -2.98 10.04 1.91
CA ASN A 123 -2.68 11.47 2.04
C ASN A 123 -2.02 11.78 3.38
N THR A 124 -1.29 12.88 3.45
CA THR A 124 -0.65 13.36 4.69
C THR A 124 -1.65 14.16 5.53
N THR A 125 -2.41 15.04 4.91
CA THR A 125 -3.54 15.74 5.53
C THR A 125 -4.73 15.63 4.61
N ALA A 126 -5.87 15.29 5.16
CA ALA A 126 -7.11 15.15 4.41
C ALA A 126 -8.32 15.52 5.25
N PHE A 127 -8.13 15.76 6.54
CA PHE A 127 -9.22 15.97 7.47
C PHE A 127 -8.97 17.21 8.32
N THR A 128 -9.99 18.08 8.36
CA THR A 128 -10.06 19.20 9.33
C THR A 128 -11.26 18.93 10.22
N SER A 129 -11.03 18.88 11.56
CA SER A 129 -12.07 18.60 12.56
C SER A 129 -12.88 17.30 12.26
N GLY A 130 -12.18 16.26 11.78
CA GLY A 130 -12.78 14.94 11.51
C GLY A 130 -13.56 14.82 10.21
N ARG A 131 -13.60 15.87 9.38
CA ARG A 131 -14.22 15.85 8.04
C ARG A 131 -13.15 15.90 6.96
N ALA A 132 -13.43 15.25 5.83
CA ALA A 132 -12.59 15.38 4.64
C ALA A 132 -12.56 16.85 4.22
N ASP A 133 -11.34 17.39 4.05
CA ASP A 133 -11.10 18.77 3.66
C ASP A 133 -10.26 18.80 2.37
N PRO A 134 -10.93 18.76 1.21
CA PRO A 134 -10.25 18.80 -0.08
C PRO A 134 -9.39 20.06 -0.29
N GLY A 135 -9.73 21.17 0.38
CA GLY A 135 -8.98 22.43 0.29
C GLY A 135 -7.63 22.41 0.99
N ASN A 136 -7.46 21.52 1.98
CA ASN A 136 -6.21 21.34 2.73
C ASN A 136 -5.55 19.96 2.50
N LEU A 137 -5.92 19.32 1.40
CA LEU A 137 -5.38 18.01 1.05
C LEU A 137 -3.90 18.11 0.68
N ILE A 138 -3.06 17.36 1.38
CA ILE A 138 -1.68 17.10 0.97
C ILE A 138 -1.62 15.67 0.46
N PRO A 139 -1.61 15.46 -0.88
CA PRO A 139 -1.65 14.13 -1.46
C PRO A 139 -0.34 13.38 -1.21
N GLY A 140 -0.47 12.07 -1.05
CA GLY A 140 0.66 11.19 -0.75
C GLY A 140 1.09 11.21 0.71
N VAL A 141 1.92 10.25 1.08
CA VAL A 141 2.48 10.10 2.42
C VAL A 141 3.80 10.86 2.47
N THR A 142 3.77 12.09 3.00
CA THR A 142 4.95 12.96 3.16
C THR A 142 5.53 12.86 4.57
N CYS A 143 6.53 13.70 4.88
CA CYS A 143 7.22 13.67 6.18
C CYS A 143 6.26 13.75 7.38
N GLU A 144 5.28 14.65 7.30
CA GLU A 144 4.37 14.92 8.42
C GLU A 144 3.36 13.80 8.67
N ALA A 145 3.11 12.91 7.70
CA ALA A 145 2.29 11.73 7.91
C ALA A 145 2.87 10.77 8.96
N CYS A 146 4.21 10.74 9.06
CA CYS A 146 4.93 9.89 10.01
C CYS A 146 5.52 10.67 11.18
N HIS A 147 5.95 11.91 10.95
CA HIS A 147 6.68 12.70 11.94
C HIS A 147 5.82 13.75 12.66
N GLY A 148 4.56 13.90 12.26
CA GLY A 148 3.66 14.94 12.76
C GLY A 148 4.02 16.33 12.23
N PRO A 149 3.34 17.39 12.70
CA PRO A 149 3.50 18.75 12.19
C PRO A 149 4.92 19.29 12.35
N GLY A 150 5.55 19.69 11.23
CA GLY A 150 6.97 20.07 11.17
C GLY A 150 7.27 21.56 11.30
N ALA A 151 6.27 22.45 11.34
CA ALA A 151 6.49 23.90 11.29
C ALA A 151 7.43 24.41 12.40
N LYS A 152 7.24 23.96 13.64
CA LYS A 152 8.12 24.33 14.78
C LYS A 152 9.54 23.80 14.58
N HIS A 153 9.68 22.59 14.06
CA HIS A 153 10.98 22.01 13.75
C HIS A 153 11.73 22.84 12.68
N VAL A 154 11.07 23.16 11.58
CA VAL A 154 11.63 23.98 10.51
C VAL A 154 12.10 25.34 11.04
N THR A 155 11.28 25.99 11.87
CA THR A 155 11.63 27.28 12.49
C THR A 155 12.87 27.15 13.37
N ALA A 156 12.93 26.12 14.23
CA ALA A 156 14.07 25.89 15.13
C ALA A 156 15.36 25.61 14.35
N MET A 157 15.29 24.83 13.28
CA MET A 157 16.44 24.55 12.42
C MET A 157 16.95 25.84 11.74
N LYS A 158 16.06 26.67 11.22
CA LYS A 158 16.42 27.96 10.59
C LYS A 158 17.04 28.95 11.57
N THR A 159 16.68 28.88 12.86
CA THR A 159 17.19 29.78 13.90
C THR A 159 18.35 29.19 14.70
N GLY A 160 18.94 28.07 14.26
CA GLY A 160 20.08 27.44 14.92
C GLY A 160 19.75 26.71 16.24
N ARG A 161 18.48 26.56 16.58
CA ARG A 161 18.01 25.85 17.80
C ARG A 161 17.88 24.35 17.58
N SER A 162 18.87 23.70 17.00
CA SER A 162 18.81 22.31 16.50
C SER A 162 18.70 21.21 17.57
N ARG A 163 18.87 21.53 18.87
CA ARG A 163 18.91 20.53 19.94
C ARG A 163 17.55 20.06 20.43
N GLN A 164 16.44 20.63 19.98
CA GLN A 164 15.11 20.23 20.40
C GLN A 164 14.48 19.27 19.39
N THR A 165 14.11 18.10 19.87
CA THR A 165 13.32 17.14 19.08
C THR A 165 11.87 17.65 19.00
N LEU A 166 11.56 18.39 17.94
CA LEU A 166 10.27 19.06 17.75
C LEU A 166 9.35 18.29 16.80
N VAL A 167 9.78 17.11 16.39
CA VAL A 167 9.00 16.17 15.59
C VAL A 167 9.02 14.80 16.24
N PHE A 168 7.96 14.05 16.06
CA PHE A 168 7.89 12.65 16.46
C PHE A 168 8.89 11.82 15.64
N ASN A 169 9.59 10.89 16.26
CA ASN A 169 10.49 9.96 15.60
C ASN A 169 10.00 8.52 15.79
N PRO A 170 9.38 7.91 14.78
CA PRO A 170 8.88 6.53 14.89
C PRO A 170 9.97 5.49 15.23
N ALA A 171 11.25 5.77 14.94
CA ALA A 171 12.36 4.86 15.28
C ALA A 171 12.59 4.73 16.81
N ARG A 172 11.89 5.51 17.64
CA ARG A 172 11.93 5.40 19.10
C ARG A 172 10.84 4.51 19.66
N LEU A 173 9.91 4.07 18.82
CA LEU A 173 8.88 3.12 19.22
C LEU A 173 9.50 1.74 19.47
N GLU A 174 8.94 1.01 20.42
CA GLU A 174 9.25 -0.40 20.59
C GLU A 174 8.84 -1.18 19.31
N PRO A 175 9.47 -2.33 19.01
CA PRO A 175 9.25 -3.04 17.75
C PRO A 175 7.79 -3.39 17.46
N GLY A 176 7.03 -3.77 18.48
CA GLY A 176 5.60 -4.02 18.37
C GLY A 176 4.82 -2.75 17.99
N GLU A 177 5.07 -1.67 18.71
CA GLU A 177 4.44 -0.35 18.48
C GLU A 177 4.79 0.18 17.07
N LEU A 178 6.04 0.00 16.62
CA LEU A 178 6.45 0.41 15.28
C LEU A 178 5.75 -0.43 14.19
N THR A 179 5.53 -1.72 14.46
CA THR A 179 4.78 -2.58 13.56
C THR A 179 3.33 -2.10 13.42
N ASP A 180 2.68 -1.76 14.52
CA ASP A 180 1.33 -1.19 14.51
C ASP A 180 1.27 0.21 13.91
N PHE A 181 2.29 1.04 14.14
CA PHE A 181 2.42 2.34 13.50
C PHE A 181 2.45 2.23 11.97
N CYS A 182 3.23 1.32 11.43
CA CYS A 182 3.21 1.01 9.99
C CYS A 182 1.86 0.40 9.57
N GLY A 183 1.29 -0.42 10.44
CA GLY A 183 0.00 -1.07 10.29
C GLY A 183 -1.17 -0.11 10.10
N ALA A 184 -1.09 1.11 10.61
CA ALA A 184 -2.13 2.12 10.42
C ALA A 184 -2.51 2.33 8.94
N CYS A 185 -1.54 2.14 8.02
CA CYS A 185 -1.77 2.16 6.57
C CYS A 185 -1.66 0.76 5.94
N HIS A 186 -0.82 -0.13 6.49
CA HIS A 186 -0.56 -1.47 5.96
C HIS A 186 -1.35 -2.57 6.65
N ARG A 187 -2.35 -2.22 7.46
CA ARG A 187 -3.21 -3.05 8.29
C ARG A 187 -2.45 -3.73 9.43
N THR A 188 -2.91 -3.44 10.64
CA THR A 188 -2.45 -4.08 11.88
C THR A 188 -2.96 -5.51 11.97
N PHE A 189 -2.45 -6.27 12.93
CA PHE A 189 -2.99 -7.58 13.29
C PHE A 189 -4.48 -7.48 13.64
N LEU A 190 -4.85 -6.49 14.46
CA LEU A 190 -6.24 -6.28 14.89
C LEU A 190 -7.16 -5.92 13.72
N ASP A 191 -6.70 -5.13 12.75
CA ASP A 191 -7.50 -4.80 11.56
C ASP A 191 -7.86 -6.06 10.79
N VAL A 192 -6.89 -6.94 10.52
CA VAL A 192 -7.11 -8.15 9.73
C VAL A 192 -8.05 -9.11 10.43
N VAL A 193 -7.88 -9.29 11.74
CA VAL A 193 -8.75 -10.15 12.55
C VAL A 193 -10.17 -9.58 12.65
N SER A 194 -10.31 -8.28 12.92
CA SER A 194 -11.62 -7.61 13.05
C SER A 194 -12.39 -7.60 11.73
N LEU A 195 -11.70 -7.43 10.60
CA LEU A 195 -12.30 -7.47 9.27
C LEU A 195 -12.48 -8.90 8.75
N LYS A 196 -12.10 -9.92 9.52
CA LYS A 196 -12.20 -11.35 9.17
C LYS A 196 -11.62 -11.66 7.78
N ILE A 197 -10.43 -11.09 7.50
CA ILE A 197 -9.76 -11.31 6.23
C ILE A 197 -8.92 -12.59 6.33
N HIS A 198 -9.39 -13.64 5.69
CA HIS A 198 -8.79 -14.97 5.73
C HIS A 198 -8.15 -15.36 4.40
N GLY A 199 -7.28 -16.37 4.48
CA GLY A 199 -6.64 -17.00 3.35
C GLY A 199 -5.68 -16.07 2.62
N ILE A 200 -5.41 -16.38 1.37
CA ILE A 200 -4.40 -15.68 0.56
C ILE A 200 -4.60 -14.15 0.45
N ARG A 201 -5.81 -13.66 0.73
CA ARG A 201 -6.11 -12.21 0.72
C ARG A 201 -5.31 -11.43 1.75
N ASN A 202 -4.85 -12.07 2.84
CA ASN A 202 -4.09 -11.41 3.89
C ASN A 202 -2.59 -11.24 3.56
N VAL A 203 -2.08 -11.85 2.48
CA VAL A 203 -0.66 -11.75 2.07
C VAL A 203 -0.20 -10.30 1.83
N ARG A 204 -1.12 -9.41 1.47
CA ARG A 204 -0.86 -7.98 1.23
C ARG A 204 -0.77 -7.13 2.50
N PHE A 205 -1.00 -7.72 3.66
CA PHE A 205 -0.97 -7.01 4.96
C PHE A 205 0.31 -7.36 5.71
N GLN A 206 1.40 -6.69 5.35
CA GLN A 206 2.74 -7.00 5.79
C GLN A 206 2.92 -7.03 7.32
N PRO A 207 2.38 -6.06 8.11
CA PRO A 207 2.46 -6.13 9.56
C PRO A 207 1.80 -7.37 10.15
N TYR A 208 0.59 -7.71 9.71
CA TYR A 208 -0.12 -8.91 10.12
C TYR A 208 0.71 -10.17 9.85
N ARG A 209 1.23 -10.30 8.64
CA ARG A 209 2.03 -11.47 8.23
C ARG A 209 3.36 -11.56 8.98
N LEU A 210 4.02 -10.41 9.23
CA LEU A 210 5.30 -10.38 9.94
C LEU A 210 5.18 -10.89 11.36
N VAL A 211 4.11 -10.52 12.07
CA VAL A 211 3.84 -10.97 13.45
C VAL A 211 3.72 -12.50 13.53
N GLY A 212 3.22 -13.16 12.49
CA GLY A 212 3.15 -14.62 12.39
C GLY A 212 4.48 -15.32 12.08
N SER A 213 5.58 -14.57 11.91
CA SER A 213 6.89 -15.14 11.61
C SER A 213 7.53 -15.81 12.82
N ARG A 214 8.20 -16.96 12.64
CA ARG A 214 8.89 -17.65 13.74
C ARG A 214 10.00 -16.83 14.39
N CYS A 215 10.64 -15.93 13.64
CA CYS A 215 11.71 -15.07 14.14
C CYS A 215 11.19 -13.75 14.70
N TRP A 216 9.89 -13.45 14.59
CA TRP A 216 9.35 -12.20 15.09
C TRP A 216 9.26 -12.21 16.63
N ASN A 217 9.67 -11.11 17.23
CA ASN A 217 9.56 -10.87 18.66
C ASN A 217 9.32 -9.38 18.89
N ALA A 218 8.26 -9.06 19.61
CA ALA A 218 7.86 -7.68 19.90
C ALA A 218 8.93 -6.85 20.65
N ALA A 219 9.93 -7.50 21.25
CA ALA A 219 11.04 -6.84 21.93
C ALA A 219 12.36 -6.85 21.11
N ASP A 220 12.38 -7.42 19.90
CA ASP A 220 13.59 -7.49 19.08
C ASP A 220 13.56 -6.49 17.91
N ALA A 221 14.26 -5.38 18.08
CA ALA A 221 14.34 -4.31 17.09
C ALA A 221 14.98 -4.71 15.74
N ARG A 222 15.60 -5.89 15.63
CA ARG A 222 16.20 -6.38 14.39
C ARG A 222 15.14 -6.89 13.41
N ILE A 223 14.01 -7.40 13.94
CA ILE A 223 12.90 -7.96 13.15
C ILE A 223 11.72 -7.00 13.21
N GLN A 224 11.85 -5.90 12.51
CA GLN A 224 10.82 -4.86 12.37
C GLN A 224 10.88 -4.25 10.96
N CYS A 225 9.89 -3.47 10.59
CA CYS A 225 9.77 -2.89 9.26
C CYS A 225 11.04 -2.14 8.83
N VAL A 226 11.57 -1.27 9.68
CA VAL A 226 12.77 -0.47 9.38
C VAL A 226 14.07 -1.25 9.48
N GLY A 227 14.06 -2.43 10.07
CA GLY A 227 15.19 -3.35 10.05
C GLY A 227 15.50 -3.84 8.63
N CYS A 228 14.48 -3.94 7.78
CA CYS A 228 14.58 -4.40 6.40
C CYS A 228 14.34 -3.29 5.37
N HIS A 229 13.50 -2.30 5.66
CA HIS A 229 13.12 -1.24 4.75
C HIS A 229 13.56 0.14 5.25
N ASP A 230 14.07 0.98 4.34
CA ASP A 230 14.26 2.41 4.60
C ASP A 230 12.95 3.14 4.26
N PRO A 231 12.22 3.70 5.23
CA PRO A 231 10.92 4.35 4.99
C PRO A 231 11.04 5.62 4.13
N HIS A 232 12.25 6.21 4.02
CA HIS A 232 12.52 7.41 3.23
C HIS A 232 12.85 7.10 1.77
N LYS A 233 13.00 5.82 1.41
CA LYS A 233 13.32 5.36 0.05
C LYS A 233 12.22 4.49 -0.53
N GLY A 234 12.22 4.37 -1.84
CA GLY A 234 11.42 3.37 -2.52
C GLY A 234 11.84 1.95 -2.12
N VAL A 235 10.89 1.01 -2.16
CA VAL A 235 11.19 -0.40 -1.89
C VAL A 235 12.24 -0.91 -2.87
N VAL A 236 13.35 -1.40 -2.33
CA VAL A 236 14.41 -2.02 -3.12
C VAL A 236 13.92 -3.39 -3.58
N ARG A 237 14.07 -3.67 -4.87
CA ARG A 237 13.69 -4.96 -5.47
C ARG A 237 14.94 -5.80 -5.71
N GLY A 238 14.86 -7.09 -5.35
CA GLY A 238 15.96 -8.04 -5.54
C GLY A 238 16.22 -8.85 -4.27
N ALA A 239 16.07 -10.16 -4.37
CA ALA A 239 16.18 -11.08 -3.23
C ALA A 239 17.53 -10.97 -2.50
N ALA A 240 18.62 -10.91 -3.26
CA ALA A 240 19.97 -10.86 -2.71
C ALA A 240 20.28 -9.62 -1.86
N LEU A 241 19.53 -8.51 -2.08
CA LEU A 241 19.74 -7.27 -1.33
C LEU A 241 19.26 -7.37 0.13
N TYR A 242 18.44 -8.38 0.43
CA TYR A 242 17.95 -8.65 1.77
C TYR A 242 18.76 -9.72 2.51
N ASP A 243 19.66 -10.45 1.81
CA ASP A 243 20.42 -11.56 2.40
C ASP A 243 21.22 -11.14 3.63
N ALA A 244 21.88 -9.97 3.58
CA ALA A 244 22.64 -9.44 4.72
C ALA A 244 21.79 -9.27 5.99
N LYS A 245 20.50 -8.97 5.85
CA LYS A 245 19.56 -8.84 6.97
C LYS A 245 19.28 -10.20 7.62
N CYS A 246 19.11 -11.24 6.81
CA CYS A 246 18.91 -12.60 7.28
C CYS A 246 20.18 -13.17 7.88
N LEU A 247 21.32 -13.00 7.19
CA LEU A 247 22.61 -13.53 7.59
C LEU A 247 23.18 -12.86 8.85
N ALA A 248 22.71 -11.70 9.23
CA ALA A 248 23.04 -11.09 10.52
C ALA A 248 22.69 -11.98 11.73
N CYS A 249 21.68 -12.87 11.59
CA CYS A 249 21.28 -13.84 12.61
C CYS A 249 21.55 -15.29 12.17
N HIS A 250 21.51 -15.59 10.87
CA HIS A 250 21.63 -16.93 10.30
C HIS A 250 23.00 -17.19 9.63
N GLY A 251 23.97 -16.31 9.80
CA GLY A 251 25.33 -16.46 9.25
C GLY A 251 26.14 -17.52 9.99
N VAL A 252 27.06 -18.19 9.26
CA VAL A 252 27.97 -19.17 9.84
C VAL A 252 29.01 -18.45 10.70
N GLY A 253 29.23 -18.93 11.94
CA GLY A 253 30.36 -18.54 12.78
C GLY A 253 30.19 -17.24 13.57
N MET A 254 29.01 -16.68 13.66
CA MET A 254 28.79 -15.58 14.59
C MET A 254 28.68 -16.09 16.03
N SER A 255 29.84 -16.10 16.68
CA SER A 255 29.98 -16.05 18.12
C SER A 255 29.47 -14.69 18.64
N ALA A 256 28.21 -14.40 18.37
CA ALA A 256 27.56 -13.25 19.01
C ALA A 256 27.39 -13.61 20.47
N LYS A 257 27.97 -12.81 21.38
CA LYS A 257 27.63 -12.88 22.81
C LYS A 257 26.12 -13.01 22.93
N PRO A 258 25.59 -13.97 23.67
CA PRO A 258 24.17 -14.23 23.75
C PRO A 258 23.46 -13.02 24.34
N SER A 259 22.95 -12.15 23.51
CA SER A 259 21.79 -11.34 23.86
C SER A 259 20.60 -12.29 23.86
N LYS A 260 19.57 -12.05 24.63
CA LYS A 260 18.41 -12.92 24.91
C LYS A 260 17.67 -13.54 23.70
N SER A 261 18.12 -13.31 22.48
CA SER A 261 17.67 -13.93 21.23
C SER A 261 18.78 -14.81 20.67
N GLN A 262 18.59 -16.11 20.74
CA GLN A 262 19.52 -17.09 20.15
C GLN A 262 19.65 -16.85 18.65
N PRO A 263 20.87 -16.96 18.05
CA PRO A 263 21.03 -16.97 16.63
C PRO A 263 20.23 -18.16 16.06
N GLY A 264 19.50 -17.91 14.98
CA GLY A 264 18.77 -18.95 14.28
C GLY A 264 19.74 -19.96 13.64
N PRO A 265 19.29 -21.19 13.38
CA PRO A 265 20.12 -22.19 12.72
C PRO A 265 20.55 -21.71 11.33
N ALA A 266 21.78 -22.05 10.92
CA ALA A 266 22.24 -21.79 9.56
C ALA A 266 21.37 -22.58 8.56
N CYS A 267 21.04 -21.96 7.42
CA CYS A 267 20.32 -22.64 6.37
C CYS A 267 21.23 -23.75 5.76
N PRO A 268 20.75 -25.01 5.71
CA PRO A 268 21.54 -26.11 5.17
C PRO A 268 21.56 -26.17 3.64
N VAL A 269 20.66 -25.40 2.99
CA VAL A 269 20.42 -25.47 1.53
C VAL A 269 21.20 -24.39 0.78
N GLU A 270 20.99 -23.12 1.15
CA GLU A 270 21.55 -21.98 0.42
C GLU A 270 21.72 -20.77 1.36
N LYS A 271 22.72 -19.94 1.10
CA LYS A 271 23.02 -18.72 1.86
C LYS A 271 22.75 -17.43 1.07
N ARG A 272 22.08 -17.55 -0.05
CA ARG A 272 21.75 -16.44 -0.95
C ARG A 272 20.27 -16.48 -1.31
N GLN A 273 19.75 -15.32 -1.63
CA GLN A 273 18.36 -15.15 -2.07
C GLN A 273 17.34 -15.72 -1.08
N CYS A 274 17.62 -15.57 0.22
CA CYS A 274 16.85 -16.12 1.33
C CYS A 274 15.34 -15.89 1.20
N VAL A 275 14.97 -14.68 0.80
CA VAL A 275 13.56 -14.29 0.66
C VAL A 275 12.79 -15.09 -0.41
N LYS A 276 13.47 -15.71 -1.39
CA LYS A 276 12.77 -16.53 -2.39
C LYS A 276 12.11 -17.77 -1.78
N CYS A 277 12.76 -18.36 -0.77
CA CYS A 277 12.26 -19.57 -0.11
C CYS A 277 11.49 -19.24 1.18
N HIS A 278 11.87 -18.16 1.88
CA HIS A 278 11.33 -17.85 3.20
C HIS A 278 10.22 -16.78 3.17
N MET A 279 10.10 -16.03 2.08
CA MET A 279 9.09 -14.98 1.84
C MET A 279 8.57 -15.10 0.41
N PRO A 280 7.84 -16.18 0.06
CA PRO A 280 7.44 -16.44 -1.32
C PRO A 280 6.56 -15.32 -1.86
N LYS A 281 6.63 -15.15 -3.18
CA LYS A 281 5.72 -14.25 -3.89
C LYS A 281 4.48 -15.00 -4.29
N LEU A 282 3.34 -14.42 -4.00
CA LEU A 282 2.02 -15.00 -4.24
C LEU A 282 1.17 -14.06 -5.08
N THR A 283 0.39 -14.64 -5.98
CA THR A 283 -0.57 -13.91 -6.82
C THR A 283 -1.95 -14.02 -6.18
N LEU A 284 -2.59 -12.87 -5.98
CA LEU A 284 -3.98 -12.83 -5.54
C LEU A 284 -4.91 -12.94 -6.75
N PRO A 285 -6.06 -13.63 -6.63
CA PRO A 285 -7.08 -13.61 -7.67
C PRO A 285 -7.49 -12.17 -8.00
N GLY A 286 -7.46 -11.82 -9.30
CA GLY A 286 -7.78 -10.48 -9.79
C GLY A 286 -6.65 -9.45 -9.61
N ALA A 287 -5.47 -9.83 -9.10
CA ALA A 287 -4.30 -8.97 -9.03
C ALA A 287 -3.37 -9.20 -10.22
N HIS A 288 -2.82 -8.12 -10.77
CA HIS A 288 -1.83 -8.14 -11.84
C HIS A 288 -0.38 -8.09 -11.33
N SER A 289 -0.18 -8.17 -10.01
CA SER A 289 1.14 -8.17 -9.39
C SER A 289 1.23 -9.23 -8.32
N GLN A 290 2.47 -9.64 -8.02
CA GLN A 290 2.74 -10.57 -6.94
C GLN A 290 3.02 -9.83 -5.64
N PHE A 291 2.52 -10.37 -4.55
CA PHE A 291 2.77 -9.89 -3.19
C PHE A 291 3.79 -10.80 -2.50
N THR A 292 4.80 -10.21 -1.88
CA THR A 292 5.74 -10.96 -1.05
C THR A 292 5.08 -11.26 0.29
N ASP A 293 5.04 -12.55 0.65
CA ASP A 293 4.57 -12.95 1.97
C ASP A 293 5.58 -12.53 3.05
N HIS A 294 5.14 -11.74 4.02
CA HIS A 294 5.97 -11.28 5.13
C HIS A 294 5.97 -12.23 6.33
N GLN A 295 5.22 -13.33 6.28
CA GLN A 295 5.41 -14.40 7.24
C GLN A 295 6.67 -15.21 6.87
N ILE A 296 7.75 -14.91 7.58
CA ILE A 296 9.05 -15.55 7.37
C ILE A 296 8.98 -16.99 7.90
N ARG A 297 9.04 -17.96 6.98
CA ARG A 297 8.95 -19.39 7.27
C ARG A 297 9.71 -20.20 6.24
N VAL A 298 9.84 -21.49 6.44
CA VAL A 298 10.24 -22.41 5.38
C VAL A 298 9.02 -22.69 4.53
N ALA A 299 8.88 -22.01 3.39
CA ALA A 299 7.80 -22.24 2.44
C ALA A 299 8.19 -23.36 1.47
N ARG A 300 7.28 -24.29 1.23
CA ARG A 300 7.49 -25.44 0.33
C ARG A 300 6.59 -25.29 -0.90
N PRO A 301 7.07 -25.67 -2.10
CA PRO A 301 6.21 -25.71 -3.27
C PRO A 301 5.00 -26.63 -3.03
N GLY A 302 3.80 -26.16 -3.36
CA GLY A 302 2.55 -26.92 -3.17
C GLY A 302 2.01 -26.96 -1.74
N GLU A 303 2.65 -26.27 -0.80
CA GLU A 303 2.13 -26.09 0.56
C GLU A 303 0.92 -25.15 0.54
N ASP A 304 -0.11 -25.51 1.31
CA ASP A 304 -1.26 -24.64 1.51
C ASP A 304 -0.83 -23.30 2.12
N TYR A 305 -1.52 -22.24 1.71
CA TYR A 305 -1.24 -20.92 2.25
C TYR A 305 -1.63 -20.87 3.73
N PRO A 306 -0.70 -20.57 4.65
CA PRO A 306 -1.00 -20.50 6.07
C PRO A 306 -1.83 -19.25 6.38
N ASP A 307 -2.98 -19.46 7.00
CA ASP A 307 -3.86 -18.38 7.45
C ASP A 307 -3.42 -17.81 8.79
#